data_af9a940bdf775c599700309205233712
#
_entry.id   af9a940bdf775c599700309205233712
#
_cell.length_a   1.000
_cell.length_b   1.000
_cell.length_c   1.000
_cell.angle_alpha   90.00
_cell.angle_beta   90.00
_cell.angle_gamma   90.00
#
_symmetry.space_group_name_H-M   'P 1'
#
loop_
_entity.id
_entity.type
_entity.pdbx_description
1 polymer ?
#
loop_
_entity_poly.entity_id
_entity_poly.type
_entity_poly.pdbx_seq_one_letter_code
_entity_poly.pdbx_strand_id
1 'polypeptide(L)'
;MLGCATIAAPSAASADTILFVGNSFTYGEPAGAPAPTVQYYQPSTVTDLNASGIGGVPALFKQFTTDLGLNYTVSLETVPGVGLDYHYANKLGLINQPWDKVVLQSYSTLDATNPGNPAKLIQYTDLLANALHGKNPDVDIYLDSTWSRADLTYKTPSPWYGLPIDAMEKSVQAGYDLAAASSPYVDGVIAVGAAWNAVILSGLADPNPYDGITPGQIDLWAPEGYHASPYGYYLEALMEFGAITGLDPRLLGGNEVAATYFNFTPQQTVALESIAYAQLTNVPEPSTLALVSAGLGGLGWLRRRGKKRAAA
;
A
#
# COMPACT_ATOMS: atom_id res chain seq x y z
N MET A 1 -22.43 -52.45 23.92
CA MET A 1 -22.68 -51.04 23.65
C MET A 1 -21.51 -50.51 22.84
N LEU A 2 -21.67 -50.31 21.53
CA LEU A 2 -20.65 -49.67 20.68
C LEU A 2 -20.85 -48.14 20.80
N GLY A 3 -19.85 -47.46 21.35
CA GLY A 3 -19.81 -45.99 21.37
C GLY A 3 -19.52 -45.46 20.00
N CYS A 4 -20.45 -44.71 19.41
CA CYS A 4 -20.27 -43.97 18.15
C CYS A 4 -19.44 -42.73 18.48
N ALA A 5 -18.16 -42.71 18.09
CA ALA A 5 -17.33 -41.53 18.16
C ALA A 5 -17.73 -40.60 17.01
N THR A 6 -18.40 -39.50 17.31
CA THR A 6 -18.63 -38.41 16.35
C THR A 6 -17.32 -37.67 16.13
N ILE A 7 -16.73 -37.83 14.96
CA ILE A 7 -15.62 -36.98 14.49
C ILE A 7 -16.24 -35.64 14.14
N ALA A 8 -15.95 -34.59 14.94
CA ALA A 8 -16.29 -33.24 14.58
C ALA A 8 -15.49 -32.86 13.33
N ALA A 9 -16.16 -32.49 12.25
CA ALA A 9 -15.52 -31.92 11.07
C ALA A 9 -14.83 -30.57 11.48
N PRO A 10 -13.61 -30.30 10.99
CA PRO A 10 -12.97 -29.03 11.25
C PRO A 10 -13.88 -27.92 10.68
N SER A 11 -14.20 -26.93 11.52
CA SER A 11 -14.86 -25.70 11.07
C SER A 11 -13.97 -25.07 10.00
N ALA A 12 -14.51 -24.84 8.81
CA ALA A 12 -13.82 -24.03 7.83
C ALA A 12 -13.54 -22.65 8.48
N ALA A 13 -12.28 -22.22 8.50
CA ALA A 13 -11.93 -20.88 8.95
C ALA A 13 -12.73 -19.86 8.12
N SER A 14 -13.31 -18.87 8.78
CA SER A 14 -13.97 -17.75 8.09
C SER A 14 -12.99 -17.08 7.13
N ALA A 15 -13.47 -16.59 6.01
CA ALA A 15 -12.65 -15.78 5.14
C ALA A 15 -12.36 -14.44 5.82
N ASP A 16 -11.11 -13.97 5.80
CA ASP A 16 -10.78 -12.61 6.21
C ASP A 16 -11.42 -11.62 5.23
N THR A 17 -12.08 -10.61 5.76
CA THR A 17 -12.69 -9.54 4.96
C THR A 17 -11.72 -8.36 4.86
N ILE A 18 -11.50 -7.86 3.64
CA ILE A 18 -10.66 -6.69 3.41
C ILE A 18 -11.37 -5.67 2.53
N LEU A 19 -11.25 -4.39 2.91
CA LEU A 19 -11.72 -3.25 2.13
C LEU A 19 -10.55 -2.38 1.68
N PHE A 20 -10.54 -2.04 0.39
CA PHE A 20 -9.65 -1.03 -0.18
C PHE A 20 -10.46 0.25 -0.43
N VAL A 21 -10.02 1.37 0.16
CA VAL A 21 -10.62 2.69 -0.02
C VAL A 21 -9.60 3.59 -0.70
N GLY A 22 -9.96 4.18 -1.84
CA GLY A 22 -9.02 5.03 -2.56
C GLY A 22 -9.60 5.67 -3.82
N ASN A 23 -8.72 6.05 -4.71
CA ASN A 23 -9.07 6.73 -5.95
C ASN A 23 -8.50 5.98 -7.17
N SER A 24 -8.13 6.73 -8.22
CA SER A 24 -7.56 6.17 -9.45
C SER A 24 -6.30 5.35 -9.25
N PHE A 25 -5.55 5.59 -8.21
CA PHE A 25 -4.37 4.82 -7.85
C PHE A 25 -4.74 3.40 -7.41
N THR A 26 -5.72 3.26 -6.55
CA THR A 26 -6.20 1.95 -6.06
C THR A 26 -7.02 1.19 -7.12
N TYR A 27 -7.85 1.87 -7.93
CA TYR A 27 -8.65 1.16 -8.93
C TYR A 27 -7.93 0.89 -10.26
N GLY A 28 -6.69 1.35 -10.40
CA GLY A 28 -5.88 1.01 -11.57
C GLY A 28 -6.26 1.78 -12.83
N GLU A 29 -6.41 3.14 -12.76
CA GLU A 29 -6.73 4.00 -13.90
C GLU A 29 -5.77 3.75 -15.06
N PRO A 30 -6.27 3.40 -16.25
CA PRO A 30 -5.42 3.10 -17.40
C PRO A 30 -4.81 4.34 -18.08
N ALA A 31 -5.42 5.53 -17.94
CA ALA A 31 -4.96 6.82 -18.45
C ALA A 31 -4.28 6.79 -19.83
N GLY A 32 -4.95 6.15 -20.79
CA GLY A 32 -4.45 5.99 -22.16
C GLY A 32 -3.50 4.82 -22.38
N ALA A 33 -3.23 4.01 -21.36
CA ALA A 33 -2.46 2.77 -21.54
C ALA A 33 -3.20 1.78 -22.45
N PRO A 34 -2.47 1.00 -23.27
CA PRO A 34 -3.07 -0.05 -24.08
C PRO A 34 -3.63 -1.18 -23.19
N ALA A 35 -4.69 -1.84 -23.66
CA ALA A 35 -5.18 -3.06 -23.01
C ALA A 35 -4.12 -4.19 -23.09
N PRO A 36 -4.08 -5.11 -22.10
CA PRO A 36 -4.97 -5.20 -20.93
C PRO A 36 -4.64 -4.14 -19.86
N THR A 37 -5.67 -3.67 -19.13
CA THR A 37 -5.53 -2.66 -18.06
C THR A 37 -5.89 -3.23 -16.70
N VAL A 38 -5.27 -2.72 -15.65
CA VAL A 38 -5.50 -3.19 -14.27
C VAL A 38 -6.91 -2.87 -13.80
N GLN A 39 -7.48 -1.73 -14.18
CA GLN A 39 -8.84 -1.33 -13.82
C GLN A 39 -9.88 -2.43 -14.06
N TYR A 40 -9.78 -3.15 -15.17
CA TYR A 40 -10.73 -4.18 -15.55
C TYR A 40 -10.19 -5.61 -15.37
N TYR A 41 -9.11 -5.77 -14.61
CA TYR A 41 -8.59 -7.08 -14.27
C TYR A 41 -9.56 -7.80 -13.33
N GLN A 42 -10.08 -8.95 -13.74
CA GLN A 42 -10.94 -9.88 -12.98
C GLN A 42 -11.97 -9.21 -12.01
N PRO A 43 -12.82 -8.26 -12.47
CA PRO A 43 -13.70 -7.50 -11.57
C PRO A 43 -14.75 -8.37 -10.86
N SER A 44 -15.02 -9.57 -11.37
CA SER A 44 -15.95 -10.54 -10.75
C SER A 44 -15.38 -11.25 -9.52
N THR A 45 -14.09 -11.12 -9.23
CA THR A 45 -13.44 -11.76 -8.08
C THR A 45 -13.47 -10.91 -6.82
N VAL A 46 -13.88 -9.65 -6.93
CA VAL A 46 -13.98 -8.67 -5.85
C VAL A 46 -15.38 -8.05 -5.80
N THR A 47 -15.70 -7.40 -4.68
CA THR A 47 -16.95 -6.64 -4.52
C THR A 47 -16.68 -5.16 -4.67
N ASP A 48 -17.05 -4.58 -5.81
CA ASP A 48 -17.04 -3.13 -6.03
C ASP A 48 -18.29 -2.51 -5.40
N LEU A 49 -18.12 -1.80 -4.29
CA LEU A 49 -19.22 -1.20 -3.52
C LEU A 49 -19.91 -0.04 -4.25
N ASN A 50 -19.29 0.51 -5.28
CA ASN A 50 -19.88 1.52 -6.16
C ASN A 50 -20.55 0.93 -7.41
N ALA A 51 -20.48 -0.39 -7.61
CA ALA A 51 -21.03 -1.11 -8.76
C ALA A 51 -20.55 -0.56 -10.12
N SER A 52 -19.30 -0.10 -10.19
CA SER A 52 -18.67 0.46 -11.39
C SER A 52 -18.04 -0.60 -12.28
N GLY A 53 -17.98 -1.86 -11.82
CA GLY A 53 -17.39 -2.99 -12.55
C GLY A 53 -15.86 -2.98 -12.57
N ILE A 54 -15.27 -2.48 -11.49
CA ILE A 54 -13.82 -2.34 -11.33
C ILE A 54 -13.25 -3.53 -10.56
N GLY A 55 -12.09 -4.04 -11.01
CA GLY A 55 -11.25 -5.00 -10.29
C GLY A 55 -10.08 -4.30 -9.60
N GLY A 56 -9.24 -3.64 -10.39
CA GLY A 56 -8.15 -2.80 -9.90
C GLY A 56 -7.04 -3.57 -9.17
N VAL A 57 -6.28 -2.84 -8.38
CA VAL A 57 -5.26 -3.39 -7.49
C VAL A 57 -5.86 -4.40 -6.49
N PRO A 58 -7.09 -4.19 -5.95
CA PRO A 58 -7.76 -5.19 -5.11
C PRO A 58 -7.95 -6.55 -5.78
N ALA A 59 -8.20 -6.59 -7.10
CA ALA A 59 -8.30 -7.88 -7.81
C ALA A 59 -6.94 -8.54 -8.03
N LEU A 60 -5.84 -7.76 -8.14
CA LEU A 60 -4.48 -8.32 -8.11
C LEU A 60 -4.17 -8.93 -6.75
N PHE A 61 -4.45 -8.22 -5.66
CA PHE A 61 -4.33 -8.74 -4.30
C PHE A 61 -5.15 -10.04 -4.14
N LYS A 62 -6.40 -10.07 -4.63
CA LYS A 62 -7.25 -11.27 -4.60
C LYS A 62 -6.62 -12.42 -5.37
N GLN A 63 -6.00 -12.17 -6.53
CA GLN A 63 -5.31 -13.20 -7.30
C GLN A 63 -4.14 -13.76 -6.50
N PHE A 64 -3.25 -12.93 -5.95
CA PHE A 64 -2.09 -13.36 -5.18
C PHE A 64 -2.49 -14.20 -3.96
N THR A 65 -3.51 -13.76 -3.23
CA THR A 65 -4.03 -14.53 -2.08
C THR A 65 -4.61 -15.87 -2.50
N THR A 66 -5.28 -15.92 -3.66
CA THR A 66 -5.84 -17.17 -4.22
C THR A 66 -4.74 -18.15 -4.63
N ASP A 67 -3.68 -17.66 -5.29
CA ASP A 67 -2.55 -18.48 -5.75
C ASP A 67 -1.82 -19.17 -4.59
N LEU A 68 -1.78 -18.53 -3.42
CA LEU A 68 -1.17 -19.08 -2.22
C LEU A 68 -2.18 -19.73 -1.25
N GLY A 69 -3.41 -19.95 -1.70
CA GLY A 69 -4.43 -20.67 -0.93
C GLY A 69 -4.98 -19.92 0.28
N LEU A 70 -4.83 -18.59 0.32
CA LEU A 70 -5.40 -17.75 1.38
C LEU A 70 -6.86 -17.42 1.06
N ASN A 71 -7.68 -17.38 2.11
CA ASN A 71 -9.11 -17.16 1.97
C ASN A 71 -9.48 -15.71 2.34
N TYR A 72 -9.48 -14.80 1.36
CA TYR A 72 -9.90 -13.41 1.52
C TYR A 72 -11.20 -13.13 0.76
N THR A 73 -12.10 -12.37 1.39
CA THR A 73 -13.21 -11.68 0.72
C THR A 73 -12.80 -10.23 0.52
N VAL A 74 -12.57 -9.85 -0.73
CA VAL A 74 -12.00 -8.54 -1.09
C VAL A 74 -13.09 -7.61 -1.59
N SER A 75 -13.14 -6.39 -1.04
CA SER A 75 -14.03 -5.32 -1.46
C SER A 75 -13.24 -4.05 -1.76
N LEU A 76 -13.82 -3.18 -2.61
CA LEU A 76 -13.28 -1.84 -2.87
C LEU A 76 -14.38 -0.78 -2.84
N GLU A 77 -14.03 0.40 -2.35
CA GLU A 77 -14.79 1.64 -2.47
C GLU A 77 -13.85 2.69 -3.03
N THR A 78 -13.97 3.00 -4.32
CA THR A 78 -13.04 3.89 -5.01
C THR A 78 -13.79 4.93 -5.83
N VAL A 79 -13.28 6.19 -5.77
CA VAL A 79 -13.84 7.33 -6.53
C VAL A 79 -12.69 8.11 -7.18
N PRO A 80 -12.75 8.40 -8.49
CA PRO A 80 -11.68 9.11 -9.19
C PRO A 80 -11.37 10.48 -8.59
N GLY A 81 -10.07 10.80 -8.40
CA GLY A 81 -9.60 12.15 -8.12
C GLY A 81 -9.98 12.71 -6.74
N VAL A 82 -10.36 11.86 -5.78
CA VAL A 82 -10.74 12.29 -4.42
C VAL A 82 -9.77 11.74 -3.38
N GLY A 83 -9.85 12.30 -2.17
CA GLY A 83 -9.10 11.83 -1.00
C GLY A 83 -10.01 11.31 0.09
N LEU A 84 -9.44 10.95 1.23
CA LEU A 84 -10.17 10.41 2.38
C LEU A 84 -11.23 11.37 2.94
N ASP A 85 -11.07 12.68 2.74
CA ASP A 85 -12.06 13.70 3.08
C ASP A 85 -13.41 13.47 2.35
N TYR A 86 -13.35 13.16 1.07
CA TYR A 86 -14.54 12.84 0.28
C TYR A 86 -15.18 11.51 0.73
N HIS A 87 -14.36 10.47 0.91
CA HIS A 87 -14.82 9.15 1.33
C HIS A 87 -15.52 9.21 2.69
N TYR A 88 -14.95 9.92 3.66
CA TYR A 88 -15.58 10.13 4.95
C TYR A 88 -16.92 10.87 4.83
N ALA A 89 -16.96 11.95 4.05
CA ALA A 89 -18.17 12.78 3.93
C ALA A 89 -19.30 12.13 3.13
N ASN A 90 -18.99 11.31 2.12
CA ASN A 90 -19.96 10.86 1.12
C ASN A 90 -20.13 9.34 1.05
N LYS A 91 -19.18 8.55 1.54
CA LYS A 91 -19.13 7.09 1.38
C LYS A 91 -19.07 6.32 2.71
N LEU A 92 -19.07 7.03 3.84
CA LEU A 92 -18.94 6.41 5.16
C LEU A 92 -19.96 5.28 5.39
N GLY A 93 -21.18 5.40 4.84
CA GLY A 93 -22.21 4.36 4.95
C GLY A 93 -21.84 3.03 4.29
N LEU A 94 -21.00 3.06 3.25
CA LEU A 94 -20.46 1.86 2.58
C LEU A 94 -19.21 1.35 3.30
N ILE A 95 -18.34 2.26 3.72
CA ILE A 95 -17.02 1.96 4.31
C ILE A 95 -17.15 1.42 5.74
N ASN A 96 -18.02 2.02 6.56
CA ASN A 96 -18.08 1.76 8.00
C ASN A 96 -18.83 0.45 8.33
N GLN A 97 -18.23 -0.68 7.95
CA GLN A 97 -18.67 -2.03 8.23
C GLN A 97 -17.59 -2.77 9.07
N PRO A 98 -17.89 -3.94 9.66
CA PRO A 98 -16.95 -4.68 10.50
C PRO A 98 -15.95 -5.49 9.67
N TRP A 99 -15.07 -4.79 8.95
CA TRP A 99 -13.96 -5.40 8.21
C TRP A 99 -12.89 -5.96 9.16
N ASP A 100 -12.20 -7.02 8.73
CA ASP A 100 -11.01 -7.51 9.43
C ASP A 100 -9.79 -6.67 9.08
N LYS A 101 -9.72 -6.19 7.82
CA LYS A 101 -8.62 -5.34 7.34
C LYS A 101 -9.13 -4.21 6.44
N VAL A 102 -8.45 -3.07 6.49
CA VAL A 102 -8.75 -1.92 5.62
C VAL A 102 -7.47 -1.27 5.13
N VAL A 103 -7.42 -0.96 3.83
CA VAL A 103 -6.37 -0.14 3.20
C VAL A 103 -6.96 1.20 2.83
N LEU A 104 -6.31 2.29 3.24
CA LEU A 104 -6.74 3.67 2.99
C LEU A 104 -5.70 4.40 2.14
N GLN A 105 -6.08 4.80 0.91
CA GLN A 105 -5.28 5.62 0.01
C GLN A 105 -5.95 6.98 -0.22
N SER A 106 -5.19 8.07 -0.19
CA SER A 106 -5.69 9.44 -0.34
C SER A 106 -5.14 10.11 -1.62
N TYR A 107 -5.17 11.45 -1.67
CA TYR A 107 -4.56 12.18 -2.78
C TYR A 107 -3.06 11.87 -2.92
N SER A 108 -2.61 11.59 -4.14
CA SER A 108 -1.19 11.36 -4.45
C SER A 108 -0.28 12.55 -4.12
N THR A 109 -0.85 13.74 -3.94
CA THR A 109 -0.17 14.97 -3.53
C THR A 109 -0.43 15.35 -2.07
N LEU A 110 -1.02 14.46 -1.26
CA LEU A 110 -1.52 14.65 0.10
C LEU A 110 -2.74 15.61 0.20
N ASP A 111 -2.76 16.68 -0.59
CA ASP A 111 -3.88 17.62 -0.74
C ASP A 111 -3.97 18.09 -2.21
N ALA A 112 -5.17 18.07 -2.77
CA ALA A 112 -5.41 18.45 -4.17
C ALA A 112 -5.18 19.95 -4.44
N THR A 113 -5.39 20.81 -3.44
CA THR A 113 -5.31 22.27 -3.56
C THR A 113 -4.02 22.86 -2.97
N ASN A 114 -3.36 22.11 -2.09
CA ASN A 114 -2.10 22.51 -1.45
C ASN A 114 -1.13 21.31 -1.44
N PRO A 115 -0.53 20.98 -2.59
CA PRO A 115 0.33 19.80 -2.73
C PRO A 115 1.47 19.77 -1.70
N GLY A 116 1.66 18.62 -1.05
CA GLY A 116 2.65 18.42 0.01
C GLY A 116 2.11 18.68 1.43
N ASN A 117 0.90 19.22 1.59
CA ASN A 117 0.32 19.46 2.91
C ASN A 117 -0.42 18.22 3.44
N PRO A 118 0.01 17.58 4.53
CA PRO A 118 -0.60 16.36 5.05
C PRO A 118 -1.84 16.60 5.95
N ALA A 119 -2.24 17.85 6.21
CA ALA A 119 -3.25 18.16 7.24
C ALA A 119 -4.60 17.43 7.01
N LYS A 120 -5.06 17.36 5.77
CA LYS A 120 -6.29 16.62 5.45
C LYS A 120 -6.10 15.11 5.59
N LEU A 121 -4.99 14.58 5.10
CA LEU A 121 -4.66 13.16 5.26
C LEU A 121 -4.67 12.79 6.75
N ILE A 122 -3.98 13.54 7.61
CA ILE A 122 -3.93 13.32 9.06
C ILE A 122 -5.35 13.33 9.66
N GLN A 123 -6.13 14.37 9.38
CA GLN A 123 -7.48 14.53 9.93
C GLN A 123 -8.40 13.37 9.54
N TYR A 124 -8.46 13.04 8.25
CA TYR A 124 -9.44 12.07 7.75
C TYR A 124 -8.99 10.62 7.93
N THR A 125 -7.70 10.37 8.07
CA THR A 125 -7.19 9.08 8.56
C THR A 125 -7.70 8.79 9.96
N ASP A 126 -7.56 9.74 10.90
CA ASP A 126 -8.02 9.55 12.27
C ASP A 126 -9.54 9.37 12.34
N LEU A 127 -10.32 10.16 11.59
CA LEU A 127 -11.77 10.05 11.55
C LEU A 127 -12.25 8.69 11.01
N LEU A 128 -11.65 8.20 9.92
CA LEU A 128 -11.98 6.89 9.34
C LEU A 128 -11.55 5.75 10.25
N ALA A 129 -10.32 5.80 10.79
CA ALA A 129 -9.80 4.79 11.68
C ALA A 129 -10.66 4.66 12.96
N ASN A 130 -11.06 5.77 13.56
CA ASN A 130 -11.99 5.78 14.69
C ASN A 130 -13.36 5.14 14.34
N ALA A 131 -13.90 5.46 13.15
CA ALA A 131 -15.18 4.91 12.72
C ALA A 131 -15.11 3.39 12.49
N LEU A 132 -14.04 2.91 11.83
CA LEU A 132 -13.79 1.50 11.54
C LEU A 132 -13.55 0.69 12.82
N HIS A 133 -12.67 1.19 13.71
CA HIS A 133 -12.41 0.57 15.01
C HIS A 133 -13.68 0.50 15.86
N GLY A 134 -14.57 1.48 15.75
CA GLY A 134 -15.88 1.45 16.40
C GLY A 134 -16.83 0.35 15.88
N LYS A 135 -16.55 -0.25 14.70
CA LYS A 135 -17.30 -1.39 14.13
C LYS A 135 -16.65 -2.74 14.42
N ASN A 136 -15.34 -2.78 14.32
CA ASN A 136 -14.54 -3.94 14.68
C ASN A 136 -13.32 -3.44 15.46
N PRO A 137 -13.24 -3.65 16.79
CA PRO A 137 -12.08 -3.26 17.59
C PRO A 137 -10.78 -3.97 17.23
N ASP A 138 -10.86 -5.08 16.49
CA ASP A 138 -9.70 -5.88 16.05
C ASP A 138 -9.36 -5.64 14.57
N VAL A 139 -9.87 -4.55 13.95
CA VAL A 139 -9.58 -4.23 12.56
C VAL A 139 -8.13 -3.79 12.38
N ASP A 140 -7.40 -4.39 11.44
CA ASP A 140 -6.09 -3.90 11.00
C ASP A 140 -6.27 -2.80 9.93
N ILE A 141 -5.72 -1.61 10.16
CA ILE A 141 -5.84 -0.47 9.24
C ILE A 141 -4.47 -0.06 8.71
N TYR A 142 -4.31 -0.12 7.40
CA TYR A 142 -3.10 0.27 6.69
C TYR A 142 -3.33 1.53 5.86
N LEU A 143 -2.32 2.38 5.79
CA LEU A 143 -2.28 3.50 4.85
C LEU A 143 -1.41 3.12 3.65
N ASP A 144 -1.88 3.37 2.44
CA ASP A 144 -1.11 3.14 1.21
C ASP A 144 -0.50 4.45 0.71
N SER A 145 0.84 4.58 0.80
CA SER A 145 1.57 5.75 0.33
C SER A 145 2.01 5.58 -1.11
N THR A 146 1.56 6.50 -1.97
CA THR A 146 1.75 6.44 -3.41
C THR A 146 3.14 6.89 -3.88
N TRP A 147 3.42 6.70 -5.16
CA TRP A 147 4.69 7.01 -5.83
C TRP A 147 4.82 8.48 -6.27
N SER A 148 6.03 8.85 -6.69
CA SER A 148 6.28 10.14 -7.35
C SER A 148 5.59 10.20 -8.70
N ARG A 149 4.88 11.30 -8.96
CA ARG A 149 4.29 11.62 -10.26
C ARG A 149 5.34 12.26 -11.16
N ALA A 150 5.65 11.60 -12.27
CA ALA A 150 6.62 12.12 -13.25
C ALA A 150 6.17 13.45 -13.89
N ASP A 151 4.84 13.64 -14.09
CA ASP A 151 4.29 14.90 -14.61
C ASP A 151 4.58 16.09 -13.69
N LEU A 152 4.53 15.91 -12.37
CA LEU A 152 4.82 16.96 -11.38
C LEU A 152 6.33 17.18 -11.17
N THR A 153 7.15 16.20 -11.49
CA THR A 153 8.60 16.30 -11.38
C THR A 153 9.23 16.93 -12.63
N TYR A 154 8.73 16.54 -13.82
CA TYR A 154 9.40 16.90 -15.07
C TYR A 154 8.66 17.93 -15.94
N LYS A 155 7.35 18.10 -15.81
CA LYS A 155 6.55 18.91 -16.74
C LYS A 155 5.74 20.03 -16.12
N THR A 156 5.10 19.79 -14.97
CA THR A 156 4.13 20.71 -14.40
C THR A 156 4.72 21.43 -13.19
N PRO A 157 4.63 22.76 -13.10
CA PRO A 157 5.05 23.49 -11.90
C PRO A 157 4.38 22.92 -10.64
N SER A 158 5.20 22.51 -9.68
CA SER A 158 4.78 21.90 -8.43
C SER A 158 5.87 22.12 -7.38
N PRO A 159 5.66 21.78 -6.10
CA PRO A 159 6.73 21.78 -5.10
C PRO A 159 7.91 20.86 -5.44
N TRP A 160 7.73 19.89 -6.34
CA TRP A 160 8.75 18.91 -6.73
C TRP A 160 9.32 19.10 -8.13
N TYR A 161 8.86 20.15 -8.87
CA TYR A 161 9.32 20.41 -10.22
C TYR A 161 10.83 20.66 -10.27
N GLY A 162 11.52 19.92 -11.14
CA GLY A 162 12.97 20.00 -11.32
C GLY A 162 13.80 19.38 -10.19
N LEU A 163 13.18 18.75 -9.20
CA LEU A 163 13.86 17.94 -8.18
C LEU A 163 14.12 16.52 -8.67
N PRO A 164 14.98 15.74 -8.01
CA PRO A 164 15.10 14.31 -8.25
C PRO A 164 13.75 13.60 -8.12
N ILE A 165 13.53 12.54 -8.92
CA ILE A 165 12.24 11.84 -9.00
C ILE A 165 11.76 11.29 -7.64
N ASP A 166 12.68 10.93 -6.76
CA ASP A 166 12.39 10.43 -5.41
C ASP A 166 11.97 11.51 -4.40
N ALA A 167 12.07 12.80 -4.76
CA ALA A 167 11.79 13.89 -3.82
C ALA A 167 10.30 13.98 -3.46
N MET A 168 9.41 13.74 -4.44
CA MET A 168 7.97 13.74 -4.20
C MET A 168 7.57 12.57 -3.29
N GLU A 169 8.03 11.38 -3.61
CA GLU A 169 7.74 10.19 -2.79
C GLU A 169 8.14 10.39 -1.33
N LYS A 170 9.37 10.87 -1.08
CA LYS A 170 9.85 11.15 0.29
C LYS A 170 8.93 12.13 1.03
N SER A 171 8.43 13.15 0.34
CA SER A 171 7.48 14.11 0.89
C SER A 171 6.12 13.46 1.18
N VAL A 172 5.64 12.61 0.28
CA VAL A 172 4.38 11.88 0.42
C VAL A 172 4.49 10.88 1.58
N GLN A 173 5.55 10.07 1.61
CA GLN A 173 5.81 9.10 2.69
C GLN A 173 5.82 9.79 4.06
N ALA A 174 6.53 10.92 4.19
CA ALA A 174 6.56 11.67 5.45
C ALA A 174 5.15 12.14 5.88
N GLY A 175 4.29 12.50 4.94
CA GLY A 175 2.89 12.85 5.22
C GLY A 175 2.07 11.67 5.72
N TYR A 176 2.25 10.49 5.13
CA TYR A 176 1.60 9.25 5.55
C TYR A 176 2.12 8.76 6.91
N ASP A 177 3.42 8.89 7.19
CA ASP A 177 4.00 8.57 8.50
C ASP A 177 3.41 9.46 9.60
N LEU A 178 3.22 10.76 9.33
CA LEU A 178 2.55 11.67 10.26
C LEU A 178 1.08 11.29 10.47
N ALA A 179 0.38 10.86 9.43
CA ALA A 179 -1.01 10.43 9.53
C ALA A 179 -1.13 9.14 10.35
N ALA A 180 -0.27 8.16 10.12
CA ALA A 180 -0.23 6.93 10.91
C ALA A 180 0.09 7.22 12.38
N ALA A 181 1.08 8.06 12.64
CA ALA A 181 1.45 8.43 14.02
C ALA A 181 0.36 9.24 14.76
N SER A 182 -0.60 9.83 14.06
CA SER A 182 -1.67 10.64 14.64
C SER A 182 -2.87 9.82 15.15
N SER A 183 -3.01 8.57 14.71
CA SER A 183 -4.12 7.69 15.11
C SER A 183 -3.61 6.42 15.77
N PRO A 184 -4.13 6.04 16.95
CA PRO A 184 -3.72 4.80 17.64
C PRO A 184 -4.28 3.53 16.98
N TYR A 185 -5.12 3.67 15.95
CA TYR A 185 -5.81 2.58 15.26
C TYR A 185 -5.24 2.29 13.87
N VAL A 186 -4.14 2.93 13.49
CA VAL A 186 -3.42 2.65 12.25
C VAL A 186 -2.25 1.73 12.54
N ASP A 187 -2.21 0.58 11.90
CA ASP A 187 -1.21 -0.47 12.13
C ASP A 187 0.08 -0.22 11.35
N GLY A 188 0.00 0.47 10.20
CA GLY A 188 1.19 0.78 9.44
C GLY A 188 0.94 1.54 8.15
N VAL A 189 2.07 1.89 7.50
CA VAL A 189 2.09 2.49 6.17
C VAL A 189 2.72 1.52 5.18
N ILE A 190 2.02 1.22 4.11
CA ILE A 190 2.52 0.44 2.98
C ILE A 190 3.28 1.41 2.07
N ALA A 191 4.61 1.31 2.07
CA ALA A 191 5.50 2.26 1.39
C ALA A 191 5.66 1.91 -0.11
N VAL A 192 4.57 1.99 -0.88
CA VAL A 192 4.56 1.66 -2.32
C VAL A 192 5.51 2.56 -3.09
N GLY A 193 5.51 3.86 -2.81
CA GLY A 193 6.40 4.82 -3.48
C GLY A 193 7.88 4.54 -3.22
N ALA A 194 8.25 4.05 -2.03
CA ALA A 194 9.62 3.63 -1.76
C ALA A 194 10.03 2.40 -2.57
N ALA A 195 9.11 1.45 -2.78
CA ALA A 195 9.34 0.31 -3.68
C ALA A 195 9.53 0.76 -5.14
N TRP A 196 8.77 1.76 -5.62
CA TRP A 196 8.97 2.38 -6.93
C TRP A 196 10.37 2.95 -7.09
N ASN A 197 10.83 3.74 -6.11
CA ASN A 197 12.19 4.28 -6.11
C ASN A 197 13.24 3.16 -6.13
N ALA A 198 13.01 2.07 -5.40
CA ALA A 198 13.91 0.92 -5.41
C ALA A 198 13.98 0.26 -6.79
N VAL A 199 12.84 0.13 -7.51
CA VAL A 199 12.81 -0.40 -8.88
C VAL A 199 13.60 0.51 -9.84
N ILE A 200 13.45 1.84 -9.73
CA ILE A 200 14.21 2.80 -10.52
C ILE A 200 15.70 2.72 -10.19
N LEU A 201 16.07 2.74 -8.93
CA LEU A 201 17.47 2.69 -8.48
C LEU A 201 18.16 1.38 -8.84
N SER A 202 17.44 0.28 -8.96
CA SER A 202 17.98 -1.01 -9.43
C SER A 202 18.32 -1.02 -10.93
N GLY A 203 17.86 -0.02 -11.69
CA GLY A 203 17.96 0.03 -13.14
C GLY A 203 16.95 -0.85 -13.88
N LEU A 204 15.98 -1.43 -13.18
CA LEU A 204 14.89 -2.20 -13.81
C LEU A 204 13.88 -1.29 -14.51
N ALA A 205 13.61 -0.10 -13.97
CA ALA A 205 12.70 0.88 -14.57
C ALA A 205 13.43 2.17 -14.97
N ASP A 206 12.90 2.80 -16.02
CA ASP A 206 13.36 4.13 -16.46
C ASP A 206 12.90 5.21 -15.47
N PRO A 207 13.76 6.14 -15.03
CA PRO A 207 13.39 7.20 -14.10
C PRO A 207 12.55 8.32 -14.73
N ASN A 208 12.53 8.46 -16.07
CA ASN A 208 11.87 9.55 -16.77
C ASN A 208 11.07 9.07 -17.99
N PRO A 209 9.73 8.90 -17.90
CA PRO A 209 8.95 8.35 -19.01
C PRO A 209 8.83 9.30 -20.21
N TYR A 210 9.41 10.53 -20.15
CA TYR A 210 9.20 11.58 -21.16
C TYR A 210 10.34 11.76 -22.14
N ASP A 211 11.49 11.15 -21.93
CA ASP A 211 12.65 11.21 -22.84
C ASP A 211 12.88 9.89 -23.60
N GLY A 212 11.94 8.95 -23.44
CA GLY A 212 11.94 7.62 -24.06
C GLY A 212 12.49 6.55 -23.10
N ILE A 213 11.82 5.40 -23.11
CA ILE A 213 12.20 4.30 -22.21
C ILE A 213 13.51 3.68 -22.68
N THR A 214 14.48 3.60 -21.80
CA THR A 214 15.79 2.98 -22.03
C THR A 214 15.62 1.50 -22.41
N PRO A 215 16.25 1.04 -23.50
CA PRO A 215 16.15 -0.35 -23.93
C PRO A 215 16.48 -1.35 -22.81
N GLY A 216 15.52 -2.25 -22.53
CA GLY A 216 15.66 -3.26 -21.48
C GLY A 216 15.08 -2.84 -20.13
N GLN A 217 14.70 -1.59 -19.94
CA GLN A 217 13.97 -1.10 -18.77
C GLN A 217 12.45 -1.14 -18.99
N ILE A 218 11.70 -1.18 -17.90
CA ILE A 218 10.24 -1.07 -17.90
C ILE A 218 9.82 0.38 -17.62
N ASP A 219 8.62 0.74 -18.04
CA ASP A 219 7.95 1.98 -17.63
C ASP A 219 6.99 1.68 -16.47
N LEU A 220 7.17 2.35 -15.34
CA LEU A 220 6.28 2.22 -14.20
C LEU A 220 5.04 3.11 -14.33
N TRP A 221 5.09 4.16 -15.17
CA TRP A 221 3.98 5.09 -15.35
C TRP A 221 3.15 4.75 -16.59
N ALA A 222 1.87 5.14 -16.55
CA ALA A 222 1.05 5.27 -17.74
C ALA A 222 1.55 6.46 -18.60
N PRO A 223 1.13 6.56 -19.88
CA PRO A 223 1.70 7.54 -20.83
C PRO A 223 1.67 9.01 -20.39
N GLU A 224 0.75 9.39 -19.50
CA GLU A 224 0.68 10.75 -18.97
C GLU A 224 1.68 11.02 -17.83
N GLY A 225 2.32 9.97 -17.27
CA GLY A 225 3.32 10.08 -16.20
C GLY A 225 2.74 10.41 -14.83
N TYR A 226 1.47 10.09 -14.63
CA TYR A 226 0.70 10.33 -13.42
C TYR A 226 0.28 9.01 -12.78
N HIS A 227 -0.55 8.24 -13.49
CA HIS A 227 -1.00 6.92 -13.06
C HIS A 227 0.07 5.86 -13.34
N ALA A 228 -0.14 4.68 -12.81
CA ALA A 228 0.76 3.57 -13.04
C ALA A 228 0.50 2.86 -14.38
N SER A 229 1.54 2.28 -14.92
CA SER A 229 1.44 1.20 -15.89
C SER A 229 1.01 -0.11 -15.18
N PRO A 230 0.72 -1.19 -15.92
CA PRO A 230 0.51 -2.49 -15.29
C PRO A 230 1.68 -2.95 -14.39
N TYR A 231 2.93 -2.59 -14.70
CA TYR A 231 4.07 -2.90 -13.84
C TYR A 231 4.01 -2.16 -12.51
N GLY A 232 3.64 -0.87 -12.53
CA GLY A 232 3.55 -0.08 -11.31
C GLY A 232 2.41 -0.54 -10.40
N TYR A 233 1.22 -0.82 -10.94
CA TYR A 233 0.10 -1.37 -10.17
C TYR A 233 0.36 -2.80 -9.65
N TYR A 234 1.09 -3.60 -10.41
CA TYR A 234 1.51 -4.92 -9.96
C TYR A 234 2.46 -4.82 -8.75
N LEU A 235 3.39 -3.87 -8.79
CA LEU A 235 4.29 -3.60 -7.66
C LEU A 235 3.53 -3.12 -6.42
N GLU A 236 2.52 -2.23 -6.59
CA GLU A 236 1.62 -1.81 -5.52
C GLU A 236 0.93 -3.01 -4.88
N ALA A 237 0.30 -3.88 -5.69
CA ALA A 237 -0.35 -5.08 -5.20
C ALA A 237 0.62 -6.05 -4.48
N LEU A 238 1.88 -6.18 -4.92
CA LEU A 238 2.91 -6.97 -4.22
C LEU A 238 3.23 -6.40 -2.84
N MET A 239 3.33 -5.07 -2.73
CA MET A 239 3.58 -4.39 -1.47
C MET A 239 2.42 -4.56 -0.50
N GLU A 240 1.18 -4.37 -0.98
CA GLU A 240 -0.04 -4.61 -0.20
C GLU A 240 -0.14 -6.08 0.23
N PHE A 241 0.08 -7.02 -0.70
CA PHE A 241 0.06 -8.45 -0.40
C PHE A 241 1.04 -8.81 0.71
N GLY A 242 2.30 -8.41 0.60
CA GLY A 242 3.31 -8.74 1.59
C GLY A 242 3.06 -8.06 2.94
N ALA A 243 2.67 -6.79 2.97
CA ALA A 243 2.38 -6.05 4.20
C ALA A 243 1.17 -6.60 4.96
N ILE A 244 0.09 -6.95 4.24
CA ILE A 244 -1.18 -7.39 4.81
C ILE A 244 -1.14 -8.85 5.26
N THR A 245 -0.48 -9.73 4.48
CA THR A 245 -0.46 -11.17 4.75
C THR A 245 0.76 -11.61 5.57
N GLY A 246 1.80 -10.80 5.60
CA GLY A 246 3.11 -11.16 6.16
C GLY A 246 3.87 -12.20 5.33
N LEU A 247 3.37 -12.57 4.15
CA LEU A 247 4.02 -13.55 3.28
C LEU A 247 5.05 -12.89 2.37
N ASP A 248 6.04 -13.69 2.00
CA ASP A 248 7.06 -13.30 1.03
C ASP A 248 6.46 -13.24 -0.39
N PRO A 249 6.43 -12.08 -1.07
CA PRO A 249 5.90 -11.96 -2.43
C PRO A 249 6.57 -12.89 -3.45
N ARG A 250 7.84 -13.29 -3.24
CA ARG A 250 8.56 -14.22 -4.12
C ARG A 250 7.98 -15.63 -4.17
N LEU A 251 7.07 -15.97 -3.26
CA LEU A 251 6.34 -17.23 -3.29
C LEU A 251 5.38 -17.32 -4.48
N LEU A 252 5.00 -16.20 -5.08
CA LEU A 252 4.16 -16.13 -6.28
C LEU A 252 4.89 -16.67 -7.51
N GLY A 253 6.16 -16.28 -7.69
CA GLY A 253 7.06 -16.81 -8.71
C GLY A 253 6.85 -16.24 -10.11
N GLY A 254 7.85 -16.39 -10.97
CA GLY A 254 7.95 -15.70 -12.25
C GLY A 254 6.86 -15.98 -13.29
N ASN A 255 5.99 -16.94 -13.07
CA ASN A 255 4.84 -17.26 -13.94
C ASN A 255 3.51 -16.99 -13.25
N GLU A 256 3.48 -16.06 -12.30
CA GLU A 256 2.27 -15.64 -11.60
C GLU A 256 1.17 -15.23 -12.60
N VAL A 257 -0.07 -15.51 -12.26
CA VAL A 257 -1.23 -15.43 -13.18
C VAL A 257 -1.45 -14.01 -13.71
N ALA A 258 -1.42 -12.99 -12.85
CA ALA A 258 -1.64 -11.61 -13.27
C ALA A 258 -0.44 -11.08 -14.09
N ALA A 259 0.80 -11.39 -13.71
CA ALA A 259 1.99 -11.05 -14.47
C ALA A 259 1.92 -11.64 -15.89
N THR A 260 1.50 -12.90 -16.02
CA THR A 260 1.29 -13.56 -17.31
C THR A 260 0.18 -12.88 -18.11
N TYR A 261 -0.91 -12.49 -17.47
CA TYR A 261 -2.02 -11.78 -18.12
C TYR A 261 -1.58 -10.43 -18.72
N PHE A 262 -0.69 -9.70 -18.02
CA PHE A 262 -0.13 -8.43 -18.49
C PHE A 262 1.09 -8.59 -19.38
N ASN A 263 1.45 -9.82 -19.78
CA ASN A 263 2.58 -10.16 -20.67
C ASN A 263 3.96 -9.76 -20.07
N PHE A 264 4.13 -9.83 -18.76
CA PHE A 264 5.43 -9.66 -18.14
C PHE A 264 6.31 -10.88 -18.46
N THR A 265 7.61 -10.64 -18.61
CA THR A 265 8.55 -11.76 -18.66
C THR A 265 8.77 -12.33 -17.24
N PRO A 266 9.06 -13.64 -17.11
CA PRO A 266 9.34 -14.22 -15.80
C PRO A 266 10.46 -13.49 -15.04
N GLN A 267 11.44 -12.94 -15.76
CA GLN A 267 12.54 -12.18 -15.18
C GLN A 267 12.08 -10.85 -14.59
N GLN A 268 11.18 -10.13 -15.28
CA GLN A 268 10.57 -8.89 -14.77
C GLN A 268 9.73 -9.16 -13.53
N THR A 269 8.91 -10.22 -13.55
CA THR A 269 8.07 -10.63 -12.43
C THR A 269 8.91 -10.92 -11.20
N VAL A 270 9.91 -11.82 -11.30
CA VAL A 270 10.82 -12.17 -10.19
C VAL A 270 11.59 -10.96 -9.68
N ALA A 271 11.98 -10.03 -10.56
CA ALA A 271 12.69 -8.82 -10.15
C ALA A 271 11.77 -7.90 -9.32
N LEU A 272 10.51 -7.68 -9.74
CA LEU A 272 9.53 -6.89 -8.99
C LEU A 272 9.20 -7.53 -7.63
N GLU A 273 8.96 -8.85 -7.59
CA GLU A 273 8.73 -9.59 -6.35
C GLU A 273 9.92 -9.48 -5.38
N SER A 274 11.14 -9.57 -5.91
CA SER A 274 12.37 -9.48 -5.10
C SER A 274 12.57 -8.09 -4.51
N ILE A 275 12.26 -7.04 -5.28
CA ILE A 275 12.33 -5.65 -4.81
C ILE A 275 11.24 -5.38 -3.77
N ALA A 276 10.00 -5.84 -4.00
CA ALA A 276 8.93 -5.74 -3.02
C ALA A 276 9.31 -6.43 -1.71
N TYR A 277 9.82 -7.65 -1.76
CA TYR A 277 10.31 -8.36 -0.57
C TYR A 277 11.42 -7.60 0.16
N ALA A 278 12.42 -7.11 -0.57
CA ALA A 278 13.50 -6.35 0.03
C ALA A 278 12.99 -5.08 0.72
N GLN A 279 12.04 -4.37 0.10
CA GLN A 279 11.44 -3.17 0.68
C GLN A 279 10.62 -3.50 1.94
N LEU A 280 9.81 -4.56 1.93
CA LEU A 280 9.02 -5.01 3.08
C LEU A 280 9.89 -5.44 4.27
N THR A 281 11.06 -6.02 4.01
CA THR A 281 11.96 -6.51 5.07
C THR A 281 12.98 -5.48 5.54
N ASN A 282 13.23 -4.43 4.75
CA ASN A 282 14.16 -3.35 5.09
C ASN A 282 13.48 -2.13 5.72
N VAL A 283 12.16 -2.18 5.95
CA VAL A 283 11.48 -1.12 6.71
C VAL A 283 12.10 -1.08 8.11
N PRO A 284 12.71 0.04 8.54
CA PRO A 284 13.19 0.16 9.91
C PRO A 284 12.00 -0.09 10.84
N GLU A 285 12.12 -1.05 11.74
CA GLU A 285 11.08 -1.26 12.76
C GLU A 285 10.72 0.09 13.41
N PRO A 286 9.41 0.37 13.59
CA PRO A 286 8.99 1.63 14.20
C PRO A 286 9.80 1.86 15.48
N SER A 287 10.14 3.09 15.76
CA SER A 287 11.03 3.64 16.79
C SER A 287 11.04 2.99 18.21
N THR A 288 10.38 1.87 18.39
CA THR A 288 10.40 1.02 19.57
C THR A 288 11.84 0.58 19.91
N LEU A 289 12.67 0.25 18.93
CA LEU A 289 14.10 -0.04 19.15
C LEU A 289 14.88 1.21 19.52
N ALA A 290 14.57 2.36 18.96
CA ALA A 290 15.17 3.64 19.36
C ALA A 290 14.74 4.04 20.78
N LEU A 291 13.48 3.81 21.16
CA LEU A 291 12.98 4.05 22.52
C LEU A 291 13.56 3.06 23.53
N VAL A 292 13.69 1.79 23.20
CA VAL A 292 14.34 0.80 24.07
C VAL A 292 15.82 1.08 24.24
N SER A 293 16.54 1.48 23.19
CA SER A 293 17.95 1.86 23.27
C SER A 293 18.14 3.18 24.04
N ALA A 294 17.26 4.17 23.86
CA ALA A 294 17.24 5.40 24.63
C ALA A 294 16.88 5.14 26.11
N GLY A 295 15.93 4.27 26.38
CA GLY A 295 15.55 3.84 27.73
C GLY A 295 16.66 3.10 28.46
N LEU A 296 17.35 2.19 27.81
CA LEU A 296 18.50 1.46 28.38
C LEU A 296 19.72 2.37 28.57
N GLY A 297 19.99 3.31 27.65
CA GLY A 297 21.00 4.34 27.77
C GLY A 297 20.74 5.29 28.94
N GLY A 298 19.48 5.71 29.12
CA GLY A 298 19.03 6.54 30.23
C GLY A 298 19.19 5.86 31.59
N LEU A 299 18.82 4.60 31.70
CA LEU A 299 18.99 3.79 32.93
C LEU A 299 20.47 3.55 33.26
N GLY A 300 21.32 3.33 32.26
CA GLY A 300 22.78 3.21 32.44
C GLY A 300 23.42 4.50 32.94
N TRP A 301 22.94 5.65 32.44
CA TRP A 301 23.43 6.98 32.89
C TRP A 301 22.98 7.33 34.31
N LEU A 302 21.73 7.01 34.67
CA LEU A 302 21.22 7.21 36.05
C LEU A 302 21.96 6.31 37.06
N ARG A 303 22.28 5.06 36.74
CA ARG A 303 23.08 4.18 37.59
C ARG A 303 24.51 4.67 37.78
N ARG A 304 25.13 5.30 36.78
CA ARG A 304 26.47 5.90 36.91
C ARG A 304 26.47 7.15 37.81
N ARG A 305 25.39 7.96 37.80
CA ARG A 305 25.24 9.12 38.72
C ARG A 305 25.00 8.70 40.18
N GLY A 306 24.25 7.63 40.40
CA GLY A 306 23.99 7.09 41.73
C GLY A 306 25.28 6.60 42.43
N LYS A 307 26.18 5.94 41.69
CA LYS A 307 27.48 5.47 42.24
C LYS A 307 28.47 6.60 42.58
N LYS A 308 28.40 7.78 41.92
CA LYS A 308 29.26 8.93 42.24
C LYS A 308 28.77 9.72 43.46
N ARG A 309 27.51 9.59 43.89
CA ARG A 309 26.97 10.22 45.11
C ARG A 309 27.13 9.40 46.38
N ALA A 310 27.45 8.10 46.27
CA ALA A 310 27.70 7.21 47.42
C ALA A 310 29.17 7.11 47.80
N ALA A 311 30.07 7.85 47.11
CA ALA A 311 31.50 7.84 47.31
C ALA A 311 32.06 9.26 47.65
N ALA A 312 31.20 10.17 48.15
CA ALA A 312 31.59 11.50 48.64
C ALA A 312 31.12 11.69 50.08
#